data_84b05c8bdbf17c5584edd44efa99ce20
#
_entry.id   84b05c8bdbf17c5584edd44efa99ce20
#
_cell.length_a   1.000
_cell.length_b   1.000
_cell.length_c   1.000
_cell.angle_alpha   90.00
_cell.angle_beta   90.00
_cell.angle_gamma   90.00
#
_symmetry.space_group_name_H-M   'P 1'
#
loop_
_entity.id
_entity.type
_entity.pdbx_description
1 polymer ?
#
loop_
_entity_poly.entity_id
_entity_poly.type
_entity_poly.pdbx_seq_one_letter_code
_entity_poly.pdbx_strand_id
1 'polypeptide(L)'
;MPLHERSTAEALDERVPGELLASSKGRPWKDLLVQVFLRRPVQESLIIPAVPEPLIVWVLSGSAVVEERELGGQWMASRVRAGDFFLTTSPKPCELRWTTEGKEPFQVMHIYLGLDVMKRAVRDVHGADPVELALREVSGVNDPTLSMFLGQIRSELMAHRQPSTLMVQGLAQGLAVHLVRTYPDAVRRPPAPRGGLPAFKLHRIIAMLEERLDEEFRLQPLARAAGLSEFHFCRAFKKTTGFSPSRYFIRLRVDRARRLLRETGKPVIEVGLDVGYASPSHFAQVFKREVGVAPSEYRGQA
;
A
#
# COMPACT_ATOMS: atom_id res chain seq x y z
N MET A 1 -5.57 6.06 19.87
CA MET A 1 -5.64 5.07 18.77
C MET A 1 -4.36 4.26 18.80
N PRO A 2 -4.37 2.94 18.75
CA PRO A 2 -3.13 2.17 18.74
C PRO A 2 -2.34 2.50 17.47
N LEU A 3 -1.12 2.97 17.65
CA LEU A 3 -0.16 3.42 16.62
C LEU A 3 0.36 2.31 15.70
N HIS A 4 -0.21 1.12 15.74
CA HIS A 4 0.31 -0.07 15.07
C HIS A 4 -0.60 -0.66 13.97
N GLU A 5 -1.67 0.04 13.57
CA GLU A 5 -2.50 -0.45 12.47
C GLU A 5 -1.89 -0.05 11.12
N ARG A 6 -1.70 -1.04 10.24
CA ARG A 6 -1.39 -0.77 8.83
C ARG A 6 -2.54 0.03 8.23
N SER A 7 -2.22 1.18 7.65
CA SER A 7 -3.17 1.99 6.89
C SER A 7 -3.11 1.59 5.42
N THR A 8 -4.18 1.81 4.67
CA THR A 8 -4.12 1.70 3.21
C THR A 8 -3.62 3.02 2.64
N ALA A 9 -3.04 2.99 1.43
CA ALA A 9 -2.47 4.16 0.78
C ALA A 9 -3.45 5.36 0.72
N GLU A 10 -4.74 5.09 0.44
CA GLU A 10 -5.74 6.16 0.37
C GLU A 10 -6.11 6.76 1.73
N ALA A 11 -5.98 6.00 2.81
CA ALA A 11 -6.25 6.51 4.16
C ALA A 11 -5.10 7.38 4.71
N LEU A 12 -3.97 7.44 4.01
CA LEU A 12 -2.86 8.32 4.38
C LEU A 12 -3.07 9.78 3.97
N ASP A 13 -3.93 10.07 2.98
CA ASP A 13 -4.15 11.43 2.47
C ASP A 13 -4.51 12.43 3.57
N GLU A 14 -5.37 12.02 4.49
CA GLU A 14 -5.80 12.86 5.62
C GLU A 14 -4.70 13.08 6.66
N ARG A 15 -3.64 12.27 6.63
CA ARG A 15 -2.56 12.30 7.63
C ARG A 15 -1.28 12.94 7.15
N VAL A 16 -1.11 13.07 5.83
CA VAL A 16 0.10 13.63 5.25
C VAL A 16 -0.05 15.15 5.11
N PRO A 17 0.69 15.97 5.86
CA PRO A 17 0.54 17.42 5.84
C PRO A 17 1.02 18.01 4.51
N GLY A 18 0.29 19.01 4.04
CA GLY A 18 0.57 19.72 2.79
C GLY A 18 -0.70 19.95 2.00
N GLU A 19 -0.57 20.67 0.89
CA GLU A 19 -1.64 20.89 -0.07
C GLU A 19 -1.58 19.81 -1.16
N LEU A 20 -2.69 19.08 -1.35
CA LEU A 20 -2.83 18.11 -2.42
C LEU A 20 -3.07 18.86 -3.74
N LEU A 21 -2.10 18.83 -4.65
CA LEU A 21 -2.18 19.51 -5.95
C LEU A 21 -2.84 18.66 -7.03
N ALA A 22 -2.62 17.34 -6.98
CA ALA A 22 -3.20 16.39 -7.94
C ALA A 22 -3.28 14.98 -7.33
N SER A 23 -4.30 14.22 -7.74
CA SER A 23 -4.46 12.82 -7.36
C SER A 23 -4.99 12.00 -8.53
N SER A 24 -4.47 10.80 -8.69
CA SER A 24 -4.91 9.86 -9.72
C SER A 24 -6.28 9.30 -9.41
N LYS A 25 -7.15 9.18 -10.43
CA LYS A 25 -8.52 8.67 -10.30
C LYS A 25 -8.91 7.78 -11.46
N GLY A 26 -9.76 6.80 -11.17
CA GLY A 26 -10.43 5.98 -12.17
C GLY A 26 -9.61 4.79 -12.67
N ARG A 27 -10.21 4.06 -13.63
CA ARG A 27 -9.74 2.77 -14.14
C ARG A 27 -8.29 2.72 -14.66
N PRO A 28 -7.76 3.75 -15.34
CA PRO A 28 -6.37 3.71 -15.80
C PRO A 28 -5.37 3.49 -14.66
N TRP A 29 -5.67 3.99 -13.47
CA TRP A 29 -4.80 4.02 -12.30
C TRP A 29 -4.98 2.86 -11.32
N LYS A 30 -5.64 1.78 -11.72
CA LYS A 30 -5.97 0.63 -10.84
C LYS A 30 -4.76 -0.01 -10.15
N ASP A 31 -3.58 0.06 -10.77
CA ASP A 31 -2.33 -0.52 -10.27
C ASP A 31 -1.43 0.52 -9.57
N LEU A 32 -1.82 1.80 -9.60
CA LEU A 32 -1.08 2.93 -9.00
C LEU A 32 -2.02 3.89 -8.27
N LEU A 33 -1.65 4.35 -7.09
CA LEU A 33 -2.15 5.60 -6.54
C LEU A 33 -1.03 6.63 -6.62
N VAL A 34 -1.29 7.75 -7.28
CA VAL A 34 -0.31 8.83 -7.51
C VAL A 34 -0.88 10.14 -6.99
N GLN A 35 -0.10 10.85 -6.19
CA GLN A 35 -0.52 12.09 -5.55
C GLN A 35 0.64 13.08 -5.55
N VAL A 36 0.34 14.34 -5.87
CA VAL A 36 1.31 15.44 -5.85
C VAL A 36 0.97 16.38 -4.71
N PHE A 37 1.94 16.65 -3.86
CA PHE A 37 1.78 17.54 -2.71
C PHE A 37 2.75 18.71 -2.76
N LEU A 38 2.26 19.89 -2.36
CA LEU A 38 3.08 21.00 -1.94
C LEU A 38 3.29 20.91 -0.43
N ARG A 39 4.53 20.79 0.00
CA ARG A 39 4.90 20.62 1.40
C ARG A 39 5.06 21.95 2.11
N ARG A 40 4.74 21.98 3.39
CA ARG A 40 5.07 23.13 4.27
C ARG A 40 6.60 23.23 4.43
N PRO A 41 7.15 24.42 4.61
CA PRO A 41 8.59 24.61 4.78
C PRO A 41 9.20 23.83 5.95
N VAL A 42 8.45 23.67 7.03
CA VAL A 42 8.87 22.95 8.24
C VAL A 42 7.78 22.01 8.70
N GLN A 43 8.18 20.81 9.05
CA GLN A 43 7.37 19.80 9.73
C GLN A 43 8.19 19.21 10.88
N GLU A 44 7.76 19.42 12.13
CA GLU A 44 8.52 19.00 13.29
C GLU A 44 8.42 17.50 13.60
N SER A 45 7.24 16.94 13.46
CA SER A 45 6.99 15.50 13.67
C SER A 45 5.76 15.07 12.92
N LEU A 46 5.87 13.92 12.28
CA LEU A 46 4.79 13.27 11.53
C LEU A 46 4.95 11.76 11.64
N ILE A 47 3.98 11.09 12.24
CA ILE A 47 3.97 9.63 12.30
C ILE A 47 3.23 9.10 11.06
N ILE A 48 3.94 8.40 10.21
CA ILE A 48 3.40 7.68 9.05
C ILE A 48 3.13 6.24 9.44
N PRO A 49 1.87 5.78 9.42
CA PRO A 49 1.56 4.37 9.65
C PRO A 49 2.08 3.51 8.49
N ALA A 50 2.42 2.26 8.80
CA ALA A 50 2.82 1.30 7.78
C ALA A 50 1.69 1.05 6.78
N VAL A 51 2.03 1.04 5.49
CA VAL A 51 1.14 0.62 4.39
C VAL A 51 1.70 -0.65 3.75
N PRO A 52 0.84 -1.55 3.25
CA PRO A 52 1.30 -2.75 2.59
C PRO A 52 1.88 -2.49 1.20
N GLU A 53 1.47 -1.43 0.54
CA GLU A 53 1.92 -1.04 -0.79
C GLU A 53 3.31 -0.38 -0.72
N PRO A 54 4.25 -0.74 -1.60
CA PRO A 54 5.48 0.02 -1.75
C PRO A 54 5.18 1.49 -2.07
N LEU A 55 5.78 2.38 -1.30
CA LEU A 55 5.67 3.82 -1.47
C LEU A 55 6.97 4.38 -2.02
N ILE A 56 6.87 5.10 -3.15
CA ILE A 56 7.92 5.97 -3.64
C ILE A 56 7.51 7.41 -3.34
N VAL A 57 8.40 8.18 -2.72
CA VAL A 57 8.25 9.63 -2.57
C VAL A 57 9.32 10.30 -3.43
N TRP A 58 8.93 10.91 -4.55
CA TRP A 58 9.82 11.56 -5.49
C TRP A 58 9.79 13.08 -5.34
N VAL A 59 10.95 13.69 -5.19
CA VAL A 59 11.09 15.15 -5.07
C VAL A 59 10.97 15.78 -6.46
N LEU A 60 9.94 16.61 -6.66
CA LEU A 60 9.66 17.28 -7.94
C LEU A 60 10.36 18.61 -8.06
N SER A 61 10.41 19.39 -6.97
CA SER A 61 11.06 20.72 -6.91
C SER A 61 11.48 21.05 -5.48
N GLY A 62 12.36 22.02 -5.34
CA GLY A 62 12.93 22.46 -4.08
C GLY A 62 13.95 21.47 -3.49
N SER A 63 14.39 21.76 -2.29
CA SER A 63 15.30 20.92 -1.50
C SER A 63 14.94 20.97 -0.02
N ALA A 64 15.29 19.91 0.69
CA ALA A 64 15.01 19.79 2.11
C ALA A 64 16.03 18.87 2.80
N VAL A 65 16.17 19.06 4.12
CA VAL A 65 16.69 18.01 4.99
C VAL A 65 15.49 17.24 5.53
N VAL A 66 15.39 15.99 5.17
CA VAL A 66 14.37 15.06 5.65
C VAL A 66 15.03 14.12 6.65
N GLU A 67 14.45 14.03 7.82
CA GLU A 67 14.91 13.13 8.86
C GLU A 67 13.82 12.10 9.13
N GLU A 68 14.22 10.86 9.24
CA GLU A 68 13.33 9.73 9.47
C GLU A 68 13.87 8.79 10.55
N ARG A 69 12.97 8.12 11.27
CA ARG A 69 13.33 7.09 12.24
C ARG A 69 12.22 6.05 12.41
N GLU A 70 12.57 4.83 12.82
CA GLU A 70 11.61 3.93 13.49
C GLU A 70 11.20 4.58 14.82
N LEU A 71 9.96 4.34 15.27
CA LEU A 71 9.48 4.91 16.55
C LEU A 71 10.43 4.54 17.70
N GLY A 72 10.97 5.58 18.34
CA GLY A 72 11.95 5.43 19.43
C GLY A 72 13.39 5.14 18.97
N GLY A 73 13.65 5.06 17.65
CA GLY A 73 14.97 4.89 17.07
C GLY A 73 15.77 6.19 16.94
N GLN A 74 16.97 6.07 16.37
CA GLN A 74 17.80 7.24 16.05
C GLN A 74 17.34 7.91 14.77
N TRP A 75 17.43 9.24 14.72
CA TRP A 75 17.16 10.01 13.53
C TRP A 75 18.25 9.82 12.48
N MET A 76 17.83 9.54 11.27
CA MET A 76 18.68 9.51 10.06
C MET A 76 18.29 10.67 9.16
N ALA A 77 19.25 11.51 8.82
CA ALA A 77 19.04 12.70 8.00
C ALA A 77 19.48 12.44 6.57
N SER A 78 18.63 12.82 5.61
CA SER A 78 18.92 12.81 4.17
C SER A 78 18.68 14.20 3.61
N ARG A 79 19.70 14.80 2.99
CA ARG A 79 19.53 16.03 2.22
C ARG A 79 19.09 15.66 0.81
N VAL A 80 17.93 16.20 0.39
CA VAL A 80 17.28 15.86 -0.87
C VAL A 80 16.98 17.07 -1.71
N ARG A 81 16.97 16.88 -3.02
CA ARG A 81 16.65 17.86 -4.05
C ARG A 81 15.81 17.25 -5.16
N ALA A 82 15.37 18.08 -6.10
CA ALA A 82 14.62 17.60 -7.26
C ALA A 82 15.32 16.43 -7.96
N GLY A 83 14.57 15.37 -8.24
CA GLY A 83 15.04 14.10 -8.81
C GLY A 83 15.39 13.02 -7.80
N ASP A 84 15.61 13.36 -6.54
CA ASP A 84 15.85 12.37 -5.49
C ASP A 84 14.54 11.70 -5.05
N PHE A 85 14.63 10.47 -4.50
CA PHE A 85 13.46 9.74 -4.05
C PHE A 85 13.74 8.92 -2.78
N PHE A 86 12.65 8.55 -2.13
CA PHE A 86 12.59 7.57 -1.04
C PHE A 86 11.79 6.37 -1.52
N LEU A 87 12.19 5.17 -1.12
CA LEU A 87 11.42 3.93 -1.30
C LEU A 87 11.21 3.28 0.06
N THR A 88 9.95 3.14 0.44
CA THR A 88 9.55 2.55 1.72
C THR A 88 8.64 1.35 1.50
N THR A 89 8.96 0.27 2.18
CA THR A 89 8.17 -0.97 2.25
C THR A 89 8.02 -1.46 3.69
N SER A 90 8.36 -0.61 4.66
CA SER A 90 8.39 -0.99 6.07
C SER A 90 7.04 -1.48 6.57
N PRO A 91 7.01 -2.64 7.24
CA PRO A 91 5.82 -3.12 7.92
C PRO A 91 5.55 -2.38 9.24
N LYS A 92 6.40 -1.41 9.60
CA LYS A 92 6.32 -0.64 10.85
C LYS A 92 6.05 0.83 10.55
N PRO A 93 5.36 1.54 11.45
CA PRO A 93 5.24 2.99 11.34
C PRO A 93 6.60 3.66 11.52
N CYS A 94 6.80 4.77 10.81
CA CYS A 94 7.98 5.62 10.94
C CYS A 94 7.59 7.03 11.36
N GLU A 95 8.53 7.75 11.94
CA GLU A 95 8.39 9.16 12.25
C GLU A 95 9.29 9.98 11.32
N LEU A 96 8.70 11.03 10.74
CA LEU A 96 9.36 11.94 9.80
C LEU A 96 9.35 13.37 10.34
N ARG A 97 10.37 14.12 9.97
CA ARG A 97 10.39 15.58 10.05
C ARG A 97 11.22 16.14 8.91
N TRP A 98 10.97 17.38 8.51
CA TRP A 98 11.76 18.02 7.48
C TRP A 98 11.82 19.53 7.66
N THR A 99 12.87 20.12 7.10
CA THR A 99 13.04 21.54 6.92
C THR A 99 13.50 21.79 5.48
N THR A 100 12.78 22.64 4.76
CA THR A 100 13.15 23.01 3.37
C THR A 100 14.35 23.91 3.35
N GLU A 101 15.12 23.83 2.27
CA GLU A 101 16.26 24.69 2.01
C GLU A 101 15.99 25.57 0.78
N GLY A 102 16.35 26.86 0.85
CA GLY A 102 16.13 27.80 -0.24
C GLY A 102 14.71 28.36 -0.31
N LYS A 103 14.38 28.99 -1.46
CA LYS A 103 13.09 29.68 -1.69
C LYS A 103 12.16 28.92 -2.63
N GLU A 104 12.64 27.86 -3.28
CA GLU A 104 11.85 27.08 -4.22
C GLU A 104 10.82 26.23 -3.47
N PRO A 105 9.55 26.19 -3.92
CA PRO A 105 8.52 25.37 -3.30
C PRO A 105 8.91 23.89 -3.29
N PHE A 106 8.82 23.26 -2.12
CA PHE A 106 9.11 21.84 -1.95
C PHE A 106 7.90 21.01 -2.35
N GLN A 107 7.96 20.42 -3.54
CA GLN A 107 6.92 19.55 -4.08
C GLN A 107 7.40 18.12 -4.15
N VAL A 108 6.53 17.19 -3.77
CA VAL A 108 6.80 15.75 -3.84
C VAL A 108 5.64 15.02 -4.52
N MET A 109 5.97 13.93 -5.19
CA MET A 109 4.99 13.00 -5.74
C MET A 109 5.06 11.67 -4.98
N HIS A 110 3.95 11.25 -4.41
CA HIS A 110 3.77 9.95 -3.80
C HIS A 110 3.25 8.98 -4.84
N ILE A 111 3.86 7.83 -4.93
CA ILE A 111 3.45 6.75 -5.82
C ILE A 111 3.37 5.46 -4.99
N TYR A 112 2.17 4.94 -4.85
CA TYR A 112 1.92 3.64 -4.23
C TYR A 112 1.67 2.62 -5.34
N LEU A 113 2.46 1.54 -5.32
CA LEU A 113 2.28 0.45 -6.29
C LEU A 113 1.37 -0.62 -5.71
N GLY A 114 0.35 -0.99 -6.47
CA GLY A 114 -0.58 -2.06 -6.10
C GLY A 114 0.14 -3.39 -5.87
N LEU A 115 -0.26 -4.13 -4.85
CA LEU A 115 0.38 -5.40 -4.50
C LEU A 115 0.31 -6.44 -5.64
N ASP A 116 -0.75 -6.39 -6.46
CA ASP A 116 -0.93 -7.34 -7.56
C ASP A 116 0.08 -7.11 -8.70
N VAL A 117 0.39 -5.84 -9.04
CA VAL A 117 1.43 -5.56 -10.05
C VAL A 117 2.80 -5.93 -9.52
N MET A 118 3.06 -5.71 -8.24
CA MET A 118 4.32 -6.11 -7.61
C MET A 118 4.49 -7.62 -7.58
N LYS A 119 3.45 -8.39 -7.23
CA LYS A 119 3.46 -9.86 -7.28
C LYS A 119 3.77 -10.37 -8.69
N ARG A 120 3.14 -9.78 -9.73
CA ARG A 120 3.41 -10.14 -11.13
C ARG A 120 4.87 -9.87 -11.50
N ALA A 121 5.42 -8.72 -11.13
CA ALA A 121 6.80 -8.36 -11.40
C ALA A 121 7.80 -9.31 -10.71
N VAL A 122 7.56 -9.69 -9.45
CA VAL A 122 8.41 -10.67 -8.75
C VAL A 122 8.36 -12.05 -9.41
N ARG A 123 7.16 -12.49 -9.81
CA ARG A 123 7.01 -13.77 -10.54
C ARG A 123 7.74 -13.74 -11.87
N ASP A 124 7.64 -12.66 -12.62
CA ASP A 124 8.33 -12.49 -13.91
C ASP A 124 9.86 -12.49 -13.75
N VAL A 125 10.37 -11.79 -12.75
CA VAL A 125 11.82 -11.66 -12.56
C VAL A 125 12.46 -12.89 -11.91
N HIS A 126 11.78 -13.55 -10.98
CA HIS A 126 12.34 -14.63 -10.16
C HIS A 126 11.73 -16.01 -10.44
N GLY A 127 10.71 -16.13 -11.29
CA GLY A 127 10.10 -17.40 -11.70
C GLY A 127 9.31 -18.10 -10.59
N ALA A 128 9.05 -17.46 -9.46
CA ALA A 128 8.33 -18.01 -8.32
C ALA A 128 7.42 -16.97 -7.66
N ASP A 129 6.35 -17.45 -7.02
CA ASP A 129 5.51 -16.56 -6.20
C ASP A 129 6.32 -16.10 -4.98
N PRO A 130 6.34 -14.78 -4.73
CA PRO A 130 7.09 -14.25 -3.61
C PRO A 130 6.47 -14.70 -2.30
N VAL A 131 7.31 -15.21 -1.41
CA VAL A 131 6.91 -15.50 -0.03
C VAL A 131 6.59 -14.19 0.71
N GLU A 132 7.30 -13.14 0.37
CA GLU A 132 7.11 -11.78 0.87
C GLU A 132 7.78 -10.81 -0.10
N LEU A 133 7.10 -9.73 -0.46
CA LEU A 133 7.73 -8.67 -1.25
C LEU A 133 8.63 -7.87 -0.32
N ALA A 134 9.92 -8.07 -0.41
CA ALA A 134 10.90 -7.27 0.28
C ALA A 134 11.71 -6.48 -0.74
N LEU A 135 11.54 -5.17 -0.74
CA LEU A 135 12.42 -4.23 -1.43
C LEU A 135 13.31 -3.55 -0.40
N ARG A 136 14.55 -3.31 -0.76
CA ARG A 136 15.48 -2.53 0.05
C ARG A 136 14.98 -1.08 0.12
N GLU A 137 14.78 -0.60 1.33
CA GLU A 137 14.45 0.79 1.56
C GLU A 137 15.62 1.70 1.19
N VAL A 138 15.34 2.84 0.61
CA VAL A 138 16.33 3.86 0.28
C VAL A 138 15.81 5.25 0.61
N SER A 139 16.70 6.13 1.02
CA SER A 139 16.40 7.50 1.44
C SER A 139 17.30 8.48 0.70
N GLY A 140 16.68 9.38 -0.08
CA GLY A 140 17.40 10.46 -0.78
C GLY A 140 18.35 9.97 -1.87
N VAL A 141 17.95 8.96 -2.65
CA VAL A 141 18.74 8.40 -3.76
C VAL A 141 18.25 8.95 -5.09
N ASN A 142 19.15 9.07 -6.06
CA ASN A 142 18.80 9.40 -7.44
C ASN A 142 18.93 8.15 -8.33
N ASP A 143 17.91 7.89 -9.14
CA ASP A 143 17.87 6.82 -10.15
C ASP A 143 17.30 7.36 -11.45
N PRO A 144 18.11 7.53 -12.50
CA PRO A 144 17.64 8.08 -13.79
C PRO A 144 16.55 7.24 -14.44
N THR A 145 16.62 5.91 -14.34
CA THR A 145 15.60 5.02 -14.92
C THR A 145 14.29 5.15 -14.17
N LEU A 146 14.33 5.16 -12.83
CA LEU A 146 13.16 5.44 -12.01
C LEU A 146 12.55 6.80 -12.36
N SER A 147 13.38 7.86 -12.41
CA SER A 147 12.96 9.22 -12.74
C SER A 147 12.28 9.32 -14.10
N MET A 148 12.73 8.54 -15.10
CA MET A 148 12.06 8.45 -16.40
C MET A 148 10.63 7.88 -16.26
N PHE A 149 10.44 6.77 -15.56
CA PHE A 149 9.10 6.19 -15.31
C PHE A 149 8.20 7.19 -14.58
N LEU A 150 8.72 7.80 -13.51
CA LEU A 150 7.97 8.74 -12.69
C LEU A 150 7.60 10.02 -13.45
N GLY A 151 8.49 10.49 -14.32
CA GLY A 151 8.24 11.62 -15.23
C GLY A 151 7.09 11.34 -16.21
N GLN A 152 7.05 10.15 -16.80
CA GLN A 152 5.94 9.74 -17.68
C GLN A 152 4.61 9.57 -16.91
N ILE A 153 4.65 8.97 -15.71
CA ILE A 153 3.48 8.86 -14.83
C ILE A 153 2.95 10.25 -14.46
N ARG A 154 3.84 11.19 -14.10
CA ARG A 154 3.48 12.58 -13.83
C ARG A 154 2.85 13.24 -15.06
N SER A 155 3.40 13.03 -16.26
CA SER A 155 2.86 13.57 -17.51
C SER A 155 1.46 13.09 -17.79
N GLU A 156 1.16 11.79 -17.57
CA GLU A 156 -0.20 11.25 -17.69
C GLU A 156 -1.16 11.80 -16.62
N LEU A 157 -0.68 12.02 -15.38
CA LEU A 157 -1.48 12.58 -14.29
C LEU A 157 -1.86 14.04 -14.54
N MET A 158 -0.93 14.84 -15.06
CA MET A 158 -1.10 16.28 -15.25
C MET A 158 -1.66 16.66 -16.63
N ALA A 159 -1.86 15.68 -17.52
CA ALA A 159 -2.42 15.93 -18.84
C ALA A 159 -3.87 16.40 -18.76
N HIS A 160 -4.24 17.40 -19.58
CA HIS A 160 -5.63 17.84 -19.71
C HIS A 160 -6.53 16.85 -20.47
N ARG A 161 -5.96 15.76 -20.98
CA ARG A 161 -6.66 14.66 -21.67
C ARG A 161 -6.90 13.49 -20.70
N GLN A 162 -7.82 12.62 -21.07
CA GLN A 162 -8.03 11.38 -20.31
C GLN A 162 -6.75 10.50 -20.33
N PRO A 163 -6.28 10.00 -19.16
CA PRO A 163 -5.11 9.14 -19.09
C PRO A 163 -5.31 7.86 -19.92
N SER A 164 -4.27 7.47 -20.65
CA SER A 164 -4.28 6.22 -21.40
C SER A 164 -4.15 5.03 -20.45
N THR A 165 -5.18 4.18 -20.39
CA THR A 165 -5.16 2.96 -19.57
C THR A 165 -3.96 2.07 -19.90
N LEU A 166 -3.66 1.90 -21.19
CA LEU A 166 -2.56 1.04 -21.64
C LEU A 166 -1.19 1.64 -21.23
N MET A 167 -1.03 2.97 -21.39
CA MET A 167 0.19 3.65 -21.01
C MET A 167 0.43 3.58 -19.51
N VAL A 168 -0.55 3.96 -18.68
CA VAL A 168 -0.41 3.97 -17.21
C VAL A 168 -0.13 2.56 -16.68
N GLN A 169 -0.84 1.54 -17.17
CA GLN A 169 -0.60 0.16 -16.76
C GLN A 169 0.75 -0.37 -17.23
N GLY A 170 1.19 -0.02 -18.44
CA GLY A 170 2.53 -0.37 -18.92
C GLY A 170 3.64 0.27 -18.08
N LEU A 171 3.48 1.55 -17.71
CA LEU A 171 4.40 2.26 -16.81
C LEU A 171 4.43 1.61 -15.41
N ALA A 172 3.27 1.24 -14.87
CA ALA A 172 3.18 0.55 -13.58
C ALA A 172 3.93 -0.79 -13.59
N GLN A 173 3.79 -1.57 -14.66
CA GLN A 173 4.48 -2.86 -14.81
C GLN A 173 5.98 -2.66 -14.97
N GLY A 174 6.41 -1.74 -15.84
CA GLY A 174 7.84 -1.43 -16.06
C GLY A 174 8.51 -0.94 -14.78
N LEU A 175 7.84 -0.02 -14.05
CA LEU A 175 8.30 0.47 -12.76
C LEU A 175 8.44 -0.65 -11.72
N ALA A 176 7.44 -1.53 -11.59
CA ALA A 176 7.47 -2.65 -10.66
C ALA A 176 8.63 -3.62 -10.98
N VAL A 177 8.85 -3.94 -12.26
CA VAL A 177 10.00 -4.78 -12.70
C VAL A 177 11.33 -4.10 -12.39
N HIS A 178 11.44 -2.78 -12.63
CA HIS A 178 12.64 -2.03 -12.31
C HIS A 178 12.97 -2.08 -10.81
N LEU A 179 11.98 -1.85 -9.95
CA LEU A 179 12.14 -1.93 -8.50
C LEU A 179 12.61 -3.31 -8.04
N VAL A 180 11.98 -4.37 -8.53
CA VAL A 180 12.32 -5.76 -8.16
C VAL A 180 13.74 -6.12 -8.60
N ARG A 181 14.22 -5.61 -9.73
CA ARG A 181 15.58 -5.86 -10.24
C ARG A 181 16.65 -5.04 -9.55
N THR A 182 16.35 -3.77 -9.24
CA THR A 182 17.35 -2.81 -8.78
C THR A 182 17.43 -2.70 -7.27
N TYR A 183 16.29 -2.89 -6.58
CA TYR A 183 16.17 -2.74 -5.13
C TYR A 183 15.69 -4.03 -4.45
N PRO A 184 16.22 -5.23 -4.79
CA PRO A 184 15.88 -6.41 -4.04
C PRO A 184 16.42 -6.23 -2.61
N ASP A 185 15.60 -6.44 -1.60
CA ASP A 185 16.14 -6.72 -0.27
C ASP A 185 16.67 -8.16 -0.32
N ALA A 186 17.94 -8.32 0.00
CA ALA A 186 18.57 -9.65 0.07
C ALA A 186 17.77 -10.46 1.08
N VAL A 187 16.90 -11.30 0.55
CA VAL A 187 16.01 -12.24 1.23
C VAL A 187 16.18 -12.20 2.75
N ARG A 188 15.58 -11.24 3.43
CA ARG A 188 15.15 -11.47 4.78
C ARG A 188 14.03 -12.52 4.65
N ARG A 189 14.44 -13.77 4.62
CA ARG A 189 13.63 -14.82 5.21
C ARG A 189 13.55 -14.45 6.70
N PRO A 190 12.48 -13.80 7.19
CA PRO A 190 12.36 -13.64 8.61
C PRO A 190 12.41 -15.07 9.14
N PRO A 191 13.23 -15.38 10.15
CA PRO A 191 13.08 -16.64 10.82
C PRO A 191 11.62 -16.70 11.21
N ALA A 192 10.91 -17.74 10.72
CA ALA A 192 9.47 -17.88 10.99
C ALA A 192 9.30 -17.65 12.50
N PRO A 193 8.51 -16.64 12.92
CA PRO A 193 8.48 -16.23 14.32
C PRO A 193 8.22 -17.50 15.12
N ARG A 194 9.13 -17.83 16.07
CA ARG A 194 9.01 -19.07 16.86
C ARG A 194 7.56 -19.21 17.31
N GLY A 195 6.81 -20.20 16.76
CA GLY A 195 5.37 -20.38 16.95
C GLY A 195 4.44 -19.57 16.02
N GLY A 196 4.95 -19.00 14.90
CA GLY A 196 4.15 -18.46 13.79
C GLY A 196 3.87 -19.50 12.70
N LEU A 197 3.04 -19.13 11.71
CA LEU A 197 2.80 -19.98 10.53
C LEU A 197 3.99 -19.88 9.56
N PRO A 198 4.50 -21.00 9.03
CA PRO A 198 5.42 -20.98 7.90
C PRO A 198 4.80 -20.25 6.70
N ALA A 199 5.61 -19.53 5.94
CA ALA A 199 5.17 -18.69 4.85
C ALA A 199 4.29 -19.45 3.81
N PHE A 200 4.69 -20.65 3.41
CA PHE A 200 3.92 -21.47 2.47
C PHE A 200 2.51 -21.85 3.00
N LYS A 201 2.39 -22.10 4.32
CA LYS A 201 1.08 -22.35 4.96
C LYS A 201 0.25 -21.09 5.01
N LEU A 202 0.88 -19.95 5.33
CA LEU A 202 0.19 -18.66 5.34
C LEU A 202 -0.36 -18.31 3.96
N HIS A 203 0.44 -18.44 2.90
CA HIS A 203 -0.02 -18.21 1.52
C HIS A 203 -1.21 -19.08 1.13
N ARG A 204 -1.12 -20.38 1.40
CA ARG A 204 -2.23 -21.31 1.14
C ARG A 204 -3.50 -20.88 1.85
N ILE A 205 -3.38 -20.43 3.11
CA ILE A 205 -4.52 -19.99 3.91
C ILE A 205 -5.10 -18.69 3.37
N ILE A 206 -4.23 -17.72 2.98
CA ILE A 206 -4.68 -16.46 2.36
C ILE A 206 -5.40 -16.74 1.05
N ALA A 207 -4.85 -17.59 0.18
CA ALA A 207 -5.52 -18.00 -1.05
C ALA A 207 -6.90 -18.61 -0.79
N MET A 208 -7.02 -19.52 0.18
CA MET A 208 -8.30 -20.11 0.60
C MET A 208 -9.31 -19.06 1.11
N LEU A 209 -8.84 -18.00 1.75
CA LEU A 209 -9.68 -16.88 2.20
C LEU A 209 -10.13 -16.03 1.02
N GLU A 210 -9.24 -15.73 0.07
CA GLU A 210 -9.51 -14.93 -1.12
C GLU A 210 -10.49 -15.60 -2.08
N GLU A 211 -10.42 -16.93 -2.22
CA GLU A 211 -11.33 -17.72 -3.05
C GLU A 211 -12.77 -17.75 -2.52
N ARG A 212 -12.99 -17.42 -1.24
CA ARG A 212 -14.28 -17.59 -0.55
C ARG A 212 -14.73 -16.32 0.15
N LEU A 213 -14.46 -15.17 -0.45
CA LEU A 213 -14.83 -13.88 0.15
C LEU A 213 -16.35 -13.65 0.24
N ASP A 214 -17.13 -14.31 -0.60
CA ASP A 214 -18.59 -14.29 -0.60
C ASP A 214 -19.22 -15.27 0.40
N GLU A 215 -18.48 -16.28 0.88
CA GLU A 215 -18.95 -17.28 1.82
C GLU A 215 -18.82 -16.85 3.27
N GLU A 216 -19.55 -17.52 4.17
CA GLU A 216 -19.39 -17.33 5.62
C GLU A 216 -17.98 -17.72 6.08
N PHE A 217 -17.39 -16.92 6.96
CA PHE A 217 -16.08 -17.21 7.54
C PHE A 217 -16.11 -18.50 8.37
N ARG A 218 -15.26 -19.46 8.01
CA ARG A 218 -15.11 -20.72 8.74
C ARG A 218 -13.66 -20.95 9.16
N LEU A 219 -13.43 -21.03 10.47
CA LEU A 219 -12.08 -21.17 11.04
C LEU A 219 -11.50 -22.58 10.84
N GLN A 220 -12.35 -23.59 10.99
CA GLN A 220 -11.93 -24.99 11.01
C GLN A 220 -11.19 -25.46 9.75
N PRO A 221 -11.66 -25.16 8.51
CA PRO A 221 -10.94 -25.53 7.29
C PRO A 221 -9.54 -24.93 7.23
N LEU A 222 -9.36 -23.69 7.69
CA LEU A 222 -8.08 -22.98 7.70
C LEU A 222 -7.11 -23.61 8.71
N ALA A 223 -7.60 -23.94 9.90
CA ALA A 223 -6.82 -24.61 10.92
C ALA A 223 -6.35 -26.00 10.48
N ARG A 224 -7.23 -26.77 9.81
CA ARG A 224 -6.87 -28.05 9.17
C ARG A 224 -5.81 -27.90 8.10
N ALA A 225 -5.95 -26.90 7.21
CA ALA A 225 -4.96 -26.62 6.16
C ALA A 225 -3.58 -26.24 6.74
N ALA A 226 -3.57 -25.60 7.92
CA ALA A 226 -2.35 -25.30 8.67
C ALA A 226 -1.77 -26.52 9.41
N GLY A 227 -2.55 -27.59 9.61
CA GLY A 227 -2.17 -28.74 10.45
C GLY A 227 -2.12 -28.37 11.94
N LEU A 228 -3.02 -27.48 12.40
CA LEU A 228 -3.08 -26.96 13.77
C LEU A 228 -4.50 -27.07 14.33
N SER A 229 -4.64 -27.10 15.67
CA SER A 229 -5.93 -26.83 16.30
C SER A 229 -6.35 -25.39 16.07
N GLU A 230 -7.65 -25.09 16.12
CA GLU A 230 -8.18 -23.73 15.91
C GLU A 230 -7.53 -22.69 16.83
N PHE A 231 -7.31 -23.05 18.09
CA PHE A 231 -6.66 -22.19 19.07
C PHE A 231 -5.20 -21.88 18.69
N HIS A 232 -4.41 -22.90 18.36
CA HIS A 232 -3.03 -22.74 17.96
C HIS A 232 -2.93 -22.00 16.61
N PHE A 233 -3.85 -22.29 15.69
CA PHE A 233 -3.95 -21.58 14.42
C PHE A 233 -4.21 -20.09 14.61
N CYS A 234 -5.20 -19.70 15.40
CA CYS A 234 -5.50 -18.28 15.69
C CYS A 234 -4.27 -17.54 16.24
N ARG A 235 -3.56 -18.15 17.20
CA ARG A 235 -2.34 -17.56 17.77
C ARG A 235 -1.21 -17.44 16.75
N ALA A 236 -0.95 -18.52 16.00
CA ALA A 236 0.10 -18.53 14.99
C ALA A 236 -0.20 -17.56 13.85
N PHE A 237 -1.44 -17.53 13.36
CA PHE A 237 -1.89 -16.62 12.31
C PHE A 237 -1.79 -15.15 12.76
N LYS A 238 -2.31 -14.83 13.97
CA LYS A 238 -2.20 -13.48 14.52
C LYS A 238 -0.75 -13.06 14.73
N LYS A 239 0.11 -13.98 15.18
CA LYS A 239 1.54 -13.71 15.36
C LYS A 239 2.25 -13.41 14.03
N THR A 240 1.82 -14.06 12.95
CA THR A 240 2.41 -13.89 11.62
C THR A 240 1.87 -12.68 10.86
N THR A 241 0.54 -12.43 10.96
CA THR A 241 -0.15 -11.37 10.17
C THR A 241 -0.46 -10.10 10.95
N GLY A 242 -0.35 -10.14 12.28
CA GLY A 242 -0.80 -9.06 13.16
C GLY A 242 -2.31 -9.08 13.46
N PHE A 243 -3.10 -9.87 12.74
CA PHE A 243 -4.57 -9.92 12.85
C PHE A 243 -5.08 -11.32 13.20
N SER A 244 -6.24 -11.38 13.86
CA SER A 244 -6.97 -12.65 13.95
C SER A 244 -7.44 -13.08 12.55
N PRO A 245 -7.63 -14.38 12.28
CA PRO A 245 -8.09 -14.86 10.97
C PRO A 245 -9.39 -14.21 10.51
N SER A 246 -10.36 -14.03 11.41
CA SER A 246 -11.64 -13.38 11.09
C SER A 246 -11.46 -11.88 10.76
N ARG A 247 -10.61 -11.17 11.50
CA ARG A 247 -10.33 -9.77 11.23
C ARG A 247 -9.59 -9.59 9.88
N TYR A 248 -8.66 -10.49 9.58
CA TYR A 248 -7.96 -10.51 8.30
C TYR A 248 -8.92 -10.76 7.13
N PHE A 249 -9.88 -11.68 7.30
CA PHE A 249 -10.92 -11.95 6.31
C PHE A 249 -11.82 -10.73 6.04
N ILE A 250 -12.23 -10.01 7.08
CA ILE A 250 -12.98 -8.76 6.94
C ILE A 250 -12.18 -7.75 6.10
N ARG A 251 -10.89 -7.62 6.33
CA ARG A 251 -10.03 -6.71 5.54
C ARG A 251 -9.97 -7.11 4.08
N LEU A 252 -9.80 -8.39 3.77
CA LEU A 252 -9.83 -8.88 2.38
C LEU A 252 -11.15 -8.54 1.69
N ARG A 253 -12.29 -8.71 2.38
CA ARG A 253 -13.62 -8.32 1.87
C ARG A 253 -13.69 -6.83 1.57
N VAL A 254 -13.24 -6.00 2.49
CA VAL A 254 -13.24 -4.54 2.32
C VAL A 254 -12.32 -4.13 1.18
N ASP A 255 -11.13 -4.71 1.06
CA ASP A 255 -10.20 -4.43 -0.04
C ASP A 255 -10.77 -4.86 -1.40
N ARG A 256 -11.50 -5.98 -1.45
CA ARG A 256 -12.24 -6.39 -2.65
C ARG A 256 -13.39 -5.44 -2.97
N ALA A 257 -14.15 -5.01 -1.96
CA ALA A 257 -15.23 -4.04 -2.13
C ALA A 257 -14.70 -2.70 -2.65
N ARG A 258 -13.57 -2.21 -2.14
CA ARG A 258 -12.92 -0.97 -2.60
C ARG A 258 -12.57 -1.06 -4.08
N ARG A 259 -12.00 -2.18 -4.53
CA ARG A 259 -11.71 -2.42 -5.95
C ARG A 259 -12.99 -2.39 -6.79
N LEU A 260 -14.03 -3.12 -6.39
CA LEU A 260 -15.31 -3.14 -7.10
C LEU A 260 -15.98 -1.77 -7.17
N LEU A 261 -15.92 -0.99 -6.09
CA LEU A 261 -16.48 0.36 -6.04
C LEU A 261 -15.77 1.33 -7.00
N ARG A 262 -14.47 1.18 -7.20
CA ARG A 262 -13.67 2.01 -8.12
C ARG A 262 -13.72 1.56 -9.57
N GLU A 263 -13.71 0.24 -9.79
CA GLU A 263 -13.50 -0.35 -11.10
C GLU A 263 -14.81 -0.67 -11.83
N THR A 264 -15.94 -0.65 -11.11
CA THR A 264 -17.23 -1.03 -11.68
C THR A 264 -18.34 -0.02 -11.37
N GLY A 265 -19.36 0.03 -12.24
CA GLY A 265 -20.61 0.77 -12.00
C GLY A 265 -21.61 0.03 -11.11
N LYS A 266 -21.26 -1.12 -10.50
CA LYS A 266 -22.20 -1.93 -9.71
C LYS A 266 -22.81 -1.11 -8.56
N PRO A 267 -24.11 -1.23 -8.29
CA PRO A 267 -24.73 -0.64 -7.10
C PRO A 267 -24.00 -1.04 -5.82
N VAL A 268 -23.91 -0.15 -4.83
CA VAL A 268 -23.24 -0.40 -3.53
C VAL A 268 -23.77 -1.66 -2.86
N ILE A 269 -25.08 -1.91 -3.01
CA ILE A 269 -25.75 -3.11 -2.47
C ILE A 269 -25.18 -4.38 -3.09
N GLU A 270 -25.04 -4.40 -4.42
CA GLU A 270 -24.48 -5.54 -5.14
C GLU A 270 -23.00 -5.79 -4.77
N VAL A 271 -22.22 -4.71 -4.64
CA VAL A 271 -20.84 -4.84 -4.14
C VAL A 271 -20.80 -5.47 -2.75
N GLY A 272 -21.72 -5.08 -1.85
CA GLY A 272 -21.84 -5.70 -0.54
C GLY A 272 -22.13 -7.20 -0.60
N LEU A 273 -23.04 -7.62 -1.50
CA LEU A 273 -23.37 -9.02 -1.74
C LEU A 273 -22.17 -9.79 -2.33
N ASP A 274 -21.50 -9.24 -3.34
CA ASP A 274 -20.33 -9.83 -4.01
C ASP A 274 -19.15 -10.12 -3.05
N VAL A 275 -19.11 -9.39 -1.94
CA VAL A 275 -18.10 -9.60 -0.89
C VAL A 275 -18.66 -10.25 0.37
N GLY A 276 -19.84 -10.89 0.26
CA GLY A 276 -20.41 -11.79 1.28
C GLY A 276 -21.13 -11.10 2.44
N TYR A 277 -21.68 -9.91 2.24
CA TYR A 277 -22.57 -9.26 3.22
C TYR A 277 -24.02 -9.35 2.79
N ALA A 278 -24.81 -10.15 3.49
CA ALA A 278 -26.24 -10.28 3.23
C ALA A 278 -27.04 -9.00 3.60
N SER A 279 -26.52 -8.14 4.48
CA SER A 279 -27.15 -6.89 4.91
C SER A 279 -26.37 -5.68 4.39
N PRO A 280 -27.01 -4.82 3.56
CA PRO A 280 -26.40 -3.57 3.09
C PRO A 280 -25.99 -2.63 4.23
N SER A 281 -26.79 -2.55 5.29
CA SER A 281 -26.49 -1.72 6.46
C SER A 281 -25.27 -2.23 7.21
N HIS A 282 -25.16 -3.55 7.38
CA HIS A 282 -23.97 -4.17 8.00
C HIS A 282 -22.72 -3.94 7.14
N PHE A 283 -22.84 -4.12 5.83
CA PHE A 283 -21.75 -3.81 4.90
C PHE A 283 -21.27 -2.36 5.05
N ALA A 284 -22.20 -1.38 5.00
CA ALA A 284 -21.87 0.03 5.11
C ALA A 284 -21.17 0.37 6.44
N GLN A 285 -21.64 -0.21 7.55
CA GLN A 285 -21.01 -0.03 8.87
C GLN A 285 -19.59 -0.60 8.93
N VAL A 286 -19.41 -1.82 8.43
CA VAL A 286 -18.09 -2.46 8.40
C VAL A 286 -17.15 -1.68 7.50
N PHE A 287 -17.58 -1.34 6.30
CA PHE A 287 -16.79 -0.57 5.34
C PHE A 287 -16.37 0.79 5.92
N LYS A 288 -17.31 1.56 6.48
CA LYS A 288 -17.02 2.84 7.12
C LYS A 288 -16.03 2.71 8.29
N ARG A 289 -16.16 1.66 9.09
CA ARG A 289 -15.24 1.39 10.20
C ARG A 289 -13.82 1.09 9.72
N GLU A 290 -13.67 0.35 8.60
CA GLU A 290 -12.36 -0.06 8.09
C GLU A 290 -11.71 1.00 7.19
N VAL A 291 -12.51 1.80 6.48
CA VAL A 291 -12.04 2.76 5.45
C VAL A 291 -12.15 4.22 5.94
N GLY A 292 -13.02 4.50 6.92
CA GLY A 292 -13.24 5.86 7.45
C GLY A 292 -14.46 6.56 6.84
N VAL A 293 -14.84 6.25 5.59
CA VAL A 293 -15.95 6.85 4.87
C VAL A 293 -16.97 5.81 4.43
N ALA A 294 -18.20 6.23 4.13
CA ALA A 294 -19.24 5.32 3.64
C ALA A 294 -18.92 4.82 2.21
N PRO A 295 -19.41 3.62 1.80
CA PRO A 295 -19.14 3.08 0.46
C PRO A 295 -19.58 4.01 -0.68
N SER A 296 -20.71 4.75 -0.50
CA SER A 296 -21.20 5.72 -1.47
C SER A 296 -20.30 6.95 -1.59
N GLU A 297 -19.81 7.46 -0.47
CA GLU A 297 -18.84 8.55 -0.41
C GLU A 297 -17.52 8.14 -1.05
N TYR A 298 -17.04 6.94 -0.72
CA TYR A 298 -15.80 6.37 -1.29
C TYR A 298 -15.88 6.28 -2.81
N ARG A 299 -17.02 5.86 -3.38
CA ARG A 299 -17.25 5.85 -4.82
C ARG A 299 -17.25 7.25 -5.43
N GLY A 300 -17.86 8.23 -4.77
CA GLY A 300 -17.89 9.61 -5.24
C GLY A 300 -16.54 10.31 -5.24
N GLN A 301 -15.58 9.79 -4.46
CA GLN A 301 -14.20 10.26 -4.41
C GLN A 301 -13.27 9.51 -5.39
N ALA A 302 -13.70 8.40 -5.95
CA ALA A 302 -12.97 7.55 -6.90
C ALA A 302 -13.32 7.90 -8.34
#